data_0e3f90cdfc7710e0ca1a90ec865e8aa2
#
_entry.id   0e3f90cdfc7710e0ca1a90ec865e8aa2
#
_cell.length_a   1.000
_cell.length_b   1.000
_cell.length_c   1.000
_cell.angle_alpha   90.00
_cell.angle_beta   90.00
_cell.angle_gamma   90.00
#
_symmetry.space_group_name_H-M   'P 1'
#
loop_
_entity.id
_entity.type
_entity.pdbx_description
1 polymer ?
#
loop_
_entity_poly.entity_id
_entity_poly.type
_entity_poly.pdbx_seq_one_letter_code
_entity_poly.pdbx_strand_id
1 'polypeptide(L)'
;MRTARGAAARRGILALVLALVLATGTAFATENAAGLFGIGASARALGLGGAFCALADDEGAVFHNPAGLPALEGLALSSLFVQHFGGVAYGTATLAIPYVGLSGFFLDSGPIPIDGGSIRYASQGLAASAGLPIGPAGVGLRWRFYRVSNPIRGEGWALDPALLIVVDGLRIGFLYEGALSSPIVYESGTEETFEQALCLGAALTLEPGQGVLWNAVFEASGLFSPTASLAAGLEAWIGGLGARVGFDGQGPTFGLSIRFTTLQIDWAYASRSDLGDSHRVSLSLRF
;
A
#
# COMPACT_ATOMS: atom_id res chain seq x y z
N MET A 1 16.83 -32.76 -13.18
CA MET A 1 15.35 -32.81 -13.29
C MET A 1 14.59 -31.80 -12.39
N ARG A 2 15.15 -31.33 -11.26
CA ARG A 2 14.50 -30.29 -10.38
C ARG A 2 14.46 -28.91 -11.03
N THR A 3 15.47 -28.48 -11.79
CA THR A 3 15.57 -27.16 -12.42
C THR A 3 14.55 -26.92 -13.55
N ALA A 4 14.19 -27.94 -14.31
CA ALA A 4 13.24 -27.83 -15.43
C ALA A 4 11.78 -27.66 -14.93
N ARG A 5 11.42 -28.33 -13.83
CA ARG A 5 10.07 -28.18 -13.22
C ARG A 5 9.86 -26.78 -12.61
N GLY A 6 10.90 -26.17 -12.01
CA GLY A 6 10.84 -24.82 -11.50
C GLY A 6 10.64 -23.77 -12.61
N ALA A 7 11.31 -23.94 -13.76
CA ALA A 7 11.17 -23.02 -14.89
C ALA A 7 9.78 -23.10 -15.55
N ALA A 8 9.19 -24.30 -15.63
CA ALA A 8 7.83 -24.48 -16.17
C ALA A 8 6.75 -23.87 -15.26
N ALA A 9 6.89 -24.05 -13.94
CA ALA A 9 5.99 -23.43 -12.97
C ALA A 9 6.06 -21.89 -13.01
N ARG A 10 7.27 -21.32 -13.10
CA ARG A 10 7.48 -19.87 -13.24
C ARG A 10 6.83 -19.31 -14.52
N ARG A 11 6.93 -20.01 -15.65
CA ARG A 11 6.29 -19.59 -16.92
C ARG A 11 4.76 -19.68 -16.84
N GLY A 12 4.22 -20.70 -16.17
CA GLY A 12 2.78 -20.86 -15.97
C GLY A 12 2.18 -19.76 -15.09
N ILE A 13 2.87 -19.39 -14.00
CA ILE A 13 2.47 -18.30 -13.10
C ILE A 13 2.55 -16.96 -13.82
N LEU A 14 3.61 -16.70 -14.58
CA LEU A 14 3.76 -15.46 -15.36
C LEU A 14 2.66 -15.32 -16.43
N ALA A 15 2.31 -16.43 -17.11
CA ALA A 15 1.23 -16.45 -18.09
C ALA A 15 -0.16 -16.24 -17.45
N LEU A 16 -0.39 -16.78 -16.25
CA LEU A 16 -1.62 -16.58 -15.50
C LEU A 16 -1.78 -15.13 -15.04
N VAL A 17 -0.71 -14.53 -14.50
CA VAL A 17 -0.66 -13.12 -14.12
C VAL A 17 -0.90 -12.23 -15.33
N LEU A 18 -0.26 -12.51 -16.46
CA LEU A 18 -0.45 -11.77 -17.71
C LEU A 18 -1.87 -11.90 -18.26
N ALA A 19 -2.50 -13.07 -18.14
CA ALA A 19 -3.88 -13.30 -18.56
C ALA A 19 -4.90 -12.57 -17.67
N LEU A 20 -4.66 -12.49 -16.34
CA LEU A 20 -5.49 -11.70 -15.44
C LEU A 20 -5.39 -10.19 -15.76
N VAL A 21 -4.19 -9.71 -16.10
CA VAL A 21 -3.93 -8.30 -16.49
C VAL A 21 -4.74 -7.89 -17.72
N LEU A 22 -4.90 -8.80 -18.69
CA LEU A 22 -5.61 -8.50 -19.94
C LEU A 22 -7.14 -8.53 -19.78
N ALA A 23 -7.65 -9.01 -18.65
CA ALA A 23 -9.10 -9.14 -18.38
C ALA A 23 -9.72 -7.93 -17.68
N THR A 24 -8.94 -6.93 -17.23
CA THR A 24 -9.45 -5.76 -16.53
C THR A 24 -9.91 -4.69 -17.50
N GLY A 25 -11.22 -4.51 -17.61
CA GLY A 25 -11.85 -3.37 -18.32
C GLY A 25 -11.64 -2.08 -17.52
N THR A 26 -11.66 -0.95 -18.22
CA THR A 26 -11.58 0.40 -17.63
C THR A 26 -12.79 0.64 -16.71
N ALA A 27 -12.55 0.69 -15.39
CA ALA A 27 -13.56 1.06 -14.42
C ALA A 27 -13.48 2.57 -14.14
N PHE A 28 -14.63 3.22 -14.07
CA PHE A 28 -14.74 4.60 -13.62
C PHE A 28 -14.68 4.62 -12.09
N ALA A 29 -13.80 5.45 -11.53
CA ALA A 29 -13.68 5.62 -10.08
C ALA A 29 -14.98 6.20 -9.50
N THR A 30 -15.61 5.50 -8.59
CA THR A 30 -16.57 6.07 -7.64
C THR A 30 -15.79 6.55 -6.42
N GLU A 31 -16.02 7.82 -6.02
CA GLU A 31 -15.43 8.34 -4.79
C GLU A 31 -15.93 7.53 -3.60
N ASN A 32 -15.00 6.91 -2.89
CA ASN A 32 -15.26 6.05 -1.74
C ASN A 32 -14.44 6.60 -0.57
N ALA A 33 -15.04 6.79 0.60
CA ALA A 33 -14.35 7.26 1.79
C ALA A 33 -13.17 6.35 2.19
N ALA A 34 -13.24 5.06 1.87
CA ALA A 34 -12.12 4.12 2.01
C ALA A 34 -10.95 4.43 1.07
N GLY A 35 -11.12 5.25 0.03
CA GLY A 35 -10.06 5.67 -0.90
C GLY A 35 -8.88 6.38 -0.22
N LEU A 36 -9.06 6.94 0.98
CA LEU A 36 -7.98 7.51 1.77
C LEU A 36 -6.94 6.48 2.22
N PHE A 37 -7.36 5.23 2.42
CA PHE A 37 -6.41 4.13 2.66
C PHE A 37 -5.55 3.85 1.41
N GLY A 38 -6.03 4.15 0.21
CA GLY A 38 -5.30 4.04 -1.05
C GLY A 38 -4.15 5.04 -1.21
N ILE A 39 -4.10 6.12 -0.41
CA ILE A 39 -2.96 7.07 -0.43
C ILE A 39 -1.67 6.38 0.02
N GLY A 40 -1.78 5.34 0.86
CA GLY A 40 -0.66 4.54 1.32
C GLY A 40 0.06 5.12 2.55
N ALA A 41 0.98 4.35 3.11
CA ALA A 41 1.70 4.70 4.33
C ALA A 41 3.23 4.78 4.14
N SER A 42 3.75 4.60 2.92
CA SER A 42 5.18 4.55 2.65
C SER A 42 5.54 5.19 1.32
N ALA A 43 6.53 6.10 1.31
CA ALA A 43 7.07 6.65 0.07
C ALA A 43 7.78 5.55 -0.76
N ARG A 44 8.34 4.53 -0.12
CA ARG A 44 8.93 3.38 -0.80
C ARG A 44 7.90 2.65 -1.67
N ALA A 45 6.74 2.32 -1.11
CA ALA A 45 5.65 1.67 -1.85
C ALA A 45 5.15 2.56 -3.01
N LEU A 46 5.02 3.86 -2.76
CA LEU A 46 4.55 4.80 -3.76
C LEU A 46 5.52 4.97 -4.94
N GLY A 47 6.84 4.93 -4.68
CA GLY A 47 7.87 4.91 -5.74
C GLY A 47 7.82 3.66 -6.62
N LEU A 48 7.20 2.59 -6.15
CA LEU A 48 6.93 1.34 -6.86
C LEU A 48 5.54 1.31 -7.53
N GLY A 49 4.90 2.47 -7.72
CA GLY A 49 3.55 2.55 -8.24
C GLY A 49 2.46 2.13 -7.25
N GLY A 50 2.79 1.94 -5.97
CA GLY A 50 1.89 1.39 -4.96
C GLY A 50 1.90 -0.15 -4.90
N ALA A 51 2.58 -0.84 -5.80
CA ALA A 51 2.66 -2.30 -5.86
C ALA A 51 3.50 -2.86 -4.70
N PHE A 52 2.88 -3.13 -3.56
CA PHE A 52 3.56 -3.54 -2.33
C PHE A 52 2.92 -4.74 -1.62
N CYS A 53 1.74 -5.20 -2.04
CA CYS A 53 1.02 -6.32 -1.44
C CYS A 53 1.84 -7.63 -1.38
N ALA A 54 2.63 -7.92 -2.42
CA ALA A 54 3.50 -9.10 -2.44
C ALA A 54 4.89 -8.83 -1.85
N LEU A 55 5.39 -7.60 -1.94
CA LEU A 55 6.71 -7.27 -1.40
C LEU A 55 6.67 -7.23 0.14
N ALA A 56 5.83 -6.41 0.74
CA ALA A 56 5.45 -6.34 2.16
C ALA A 56 6.55 -6.79 3.14
N ASP A 57 7.79 -6.28 2.94
CA ASP A 57 9.01 -6.73 3.62
C ASP A 57 9.55 -5.71 4.64
N ASP A 58 8.77 -4.66 4.93
CA ASP A 58 9.08 -3.65 5.93
C ASP A 58 7.82 -3.27 6.74
N GLU A 59 7.91 -2.23 7.58
CA GLU A 59 6.81 -1.74 8.41
C GLU A 59 5.57 -1.31 7.61
N GLY A 60 5.72 -1.04 6.31
CA GLY A 60 4.59 -0.82 5.39
C GLY A 60 3.66 -2.03 5.27
N ALA A 61 4.12 -3.23 5.68
CA ALA A 61 3.29 -4.43 5.76
C ALA A 61 2.03 -4.23 6.63
N VAL A 62 2.10 -3.41 7.67
CA VAL A 62 0.93 -3.05 8.51
C VAL A 62 -0.22 -2.56 7.66
N PHE A 63 0.10 -1.82 6.61
CA PHE A 63 -0.88 -1.14 5.77
C PHE A 63 -1.18 -1.92 4.47
N HIS A 64 -0.15 -2.49 3.84
CA HIS A 64 -0.28 -3.08 2.51
C HIS A 64 -0.59 -4.58 2.52
N ASN A 65 0.02 -5.37 3.42
CA ASN A 65 -0.26 -6.79 3.57
C ASN A 65 0.28 -7.32 4.91
N PRO A 66 -0.55 -7.45 5.94
CA PRO A 66 -0.11 -7.87 7.27
C PRO A 66 0.49 -9.29 7.33
N ALA A 67 0.29 -10.11 6.30
CA ALA A 67 0.92 -11.43 6.20
C ALA A 67 2.46 -11.33 6.04
N GLY A 68 3.01 -10.15 5.74
CA GLY A 68 4.44 -9.87 5.72
C GLY A 68 5.06 -9.56 7.09
N LEU A 69 4.27 -9.20 8.09
CA LEU A 69 4.76 -8.81 9.43
C LEU A 69 5.67 -9.84 10.11
N PRO A 70 5.47 -11.16 9.97
CA PRO A 70 6.36 -12.16 10.56
C PRO A 70 7.82 -12.09 10.09
N ALA A 71 8.08 -11.47 8.93
CA ALA A 71 9.42 -11.30 8.38
C ALA A 71 10.16 -10.07 8.91
N LEU A 72 9.51 -9.21 9.67
CA LEU A 72 10.17 -8.06 10.29
C LEU A 72 11.17 -8.50 11.36
N GLU A 73 12.26 -7.76 11.45
CA GLU A 73 13.27 -7.91 12.47
C GLU A 73 13.22 -6.68 13.40
N GLY A 74 12.93 -6.92 14.69
CA GLY A 74 12.95 -5.87 15.70
C GLY A 74 11.80 -4.87 15.63
N LEU A 75 12.03 -3.68 16.17
CA LEU A 75 11.07 -2.59 16.23
C LEU A 75 11.28 -1.64 15.04
N ALA A 76 10.23 -1.34 14.32
CA ALA A 76 10.22 -0.34 13.27
C ALA A 76 9.18 0.76 13.55
N LEU A 77 9.60 2.00 13.34
CA LEU A 77 8.78 3.20 13.39
C LEU A 77 8.88 3.90 12.05
N SER A 78 7.78 4.29 11.44
CA SER A 78 7.82 5.11 10.24
C SER A 78 6.77 6.20 10.23
N SER A 79 7.02 7.22 9.41
CA SER A 79 6.06 8.29 9.13
C SER A 79 6.12 8.65 7.66
N LEU A 80 4.98 9.00 7.10
CA LEU A 80 4.84 9.60 5.77
C LEU A 80 4.17 10.97 5.92
N PHE A 81 4.66 11.95 5.19
CA PHE A 81 4.01 13.23 5.03
C PHE A 81 3.88 13.59 3.55
N VAL A 82 2.70 14.04 3.18
CA VAL A 82 2.35 14.43 1.81
C VAL A 82 1.58 15.75 1.85
N GLN A 83 1.95 16.67 0.99
CA GLN A 83 1.16 17.86 0.71
C GLN A 83 0.64 17.77 -0.72
N HIS A 84 -0.68 17.68 -0.86
CA HIS A 84 -1.37 17.63 -2.16
C HIS A 84 -2.03 18.96 -2.49
N PHE A 85 -2.07 19.31 -3.79
CA PHE A 85 -2.92 20.37 -4.35
C PHE A 85 -2.82 21.72 -3.62
N GLY A 86 -1.62 22.07 -3.11
CA GLY A 86 -1.38 23.37 -2.47
C GLY A 86 -2.04 23.59 -1.11
N GLY A 87 -2.79 22.62 -0.57
CA GLY A 87 -3.50 22.82 0.70
C GLY A 87 -3.86 21.56 1.48
N VAL A 88 -4.02 20.42 0.82
CA VAL A 88 -4.41 19.16 1.49
C VAL A 88 -3.19 18.51 2.13
N ALA A 89 -3.19 18.39 3.45
CA ALA A 89 -2.18 17.68 4.22
C ALA A 89 -2.63 16.24 4.50
N TYR A 90 -1.77 15.28 4.22
CA TYR A 90 -1.93 13.88 4.61
C TYR A 90 -0.69 13.41 5.35
N GLY A 91 -0.88 12.67 6.41
CA GLY A 91 0.23 12.09 7.16
C GLY A 91 -0.10 10.77 7.78
N THR A 92 0.92 9.91 7.91
CA THR A 92 0.82 8.63 8.61
C THR A 92 1.92 8.48 9.64
N ALA A 93 1.65 7.66 10.67
CA ALA A 93 2.64 7.17 11.60
C ALA A 93 2.40 5.69 11.81
N THR A 94 3.45 4.87 11.68
CA THR A 94 3.37 3.42 11.78
C THR A 94 4.37 2.91 12.82
N LEU A 95 3.91 1.98 13.66
CA LEU A 95 4.70 1.20 14.60
C LEU A 95 4.53 -0.28 14.24
N ALA A 96 5.61 -1.00 14.05
CA ALA A 96 5.59 -2.43 13.78
C ALA A 96 6.68 -3.17 14.56
N ILE A 97 6.34 -4.36 15.01
CA ILE A 97 7.27 -5.38 15.51
C ILE A 97 6.91 -6.69 14.78
N PRO A 98 7.73 -7.75 14.87
CA PRO A 98 7.35 -9.05 14.34
C PRO A 98 5.94 -9.44 14.80
N TYR A 99 5.11 -9.86 13.85
CA TYR A 99 3.72 -10.35 14.00
C TYR A 99 2.65 -9.29 14.21
N VAL A 100 2.93 -8.08 14.70
CA VAL A 100 1.90 -7.06 14.96
C VAL A 100 2.35 -5.66 14.59
N GLY A 101 1.39 -4.82 14.22
CA GLY A 101 1.67 -3.43 13.93
C GLY A 101 0.43 -2.55 14.03
N LEU A 102 0.68 -1.26 14.15
CA LEU A 102 -0.33 -0.21 14.25
C LEU A 102 0.07 0.95 13.33
N SER A 103 -0.87 1.45 12.55
CA SER A 103 -0.67 2.63 11.71
C SER A 103 -1.85 3.58 11.86
N GLY A 104 -1.56 4.84 12.15
CA GLY A 104 -2.54 5.91 12.15
C GLY A 104 -2.33 6.83 10.94
N PHE A 105 -3.40 7.42 10.44
CA PHE A 105 -3.33 8.47 9.42
C PHE A 105 -4.31 9.60 9.70
N PHE A 106 -4.00 10.77 9.14
CA PHE A 106 -4.90 11.90 9.09
C PHE A 106 -4.89 12.54 7.70
N LEU A 107 -6.00 13.13 7.33
CA LEU A 107 -6.13 14.01 6.18
C LEU A 107 -6.86 15.29 6.58
N ASP A 108 -6.37 16.42 6.09
CA ASP A 108 -6.93 17.75 6.33
C ASP A 108 -6.85 18.57 5.04
N SER A 109 -8.00 18.99 4.52
CA SER A 109 -8.04 19.79 3.29
C SER A 109 -7.62 21.24 3.51
N GLY A 110 -7.47 21.68 4.77
CA GLY A 110 -7.45 23.10 5.05
C GLY A 110 -8.81 23.79 4.72
N PRO A 111 -8.89 25.11 4.78
CA PRO A 111 -10.08 25.85 4.40
C PRO A 111 -10.25 25.88 2.87
N ILE A 112 -11.36 25.30 2.36
CA ILE A 112 -11.76 25.35 0.95
C ILE A 112 -12.72 26.53 0.80
N PRO A 113 -12.37 27.58 0.02
CA PRO A 113 -13.26 28.72 -0.17
C PRO A 113 -14.58 28.30 -0.87
N ILE A 114 -15.70 28.80 -0.35
CA ILE A 114 -17.04 28.70 -0.97
C ILE A 114 -17.71 30.07 -0.93
N ASP A 115 -18.78 30.24 -1.68
CA ASP A 115 -19.59 31.46 -1.63
C ASP A 115 -20.16 31.66 -0.22
N GLY A 116 -19.72 32.74 0.43
CA GLY A 116 -20.18 33.08 1.77
C GLY A 116 -19.35 32.51 2.95
N GLY A 117 -18.18 31.83 2.65
CA GLY A 117 -17.34 31.32 3.73
C GLY A 117 -16.26 30.33 3.29
N SER A 118 -15.99 29.36 4.12
CA SER A 118 -15.12 28.23 3.80
C SER A 118 -15.65 26.94 4.43
N ILE A 119 -15.44 25.83 3.76
CA ILE A 119 -15.62 24.50 4.33
C ILE A 119 -14.23 23.85 4.56
N ARG A 120 -14.18 22.87 5.44
CA ARG A 120 -12.97 22.07 5.70
C ARG A 120 -13.36 20.62 5.73
N TYR A 121 -12.58 19.76 5.11
CA TYR A 121 -12.71 18.32 5.22
C TYR A 121 -11.58 17.79 6.09
N ALA A 122 -11.93 17.00 7.11
CA ALA A 122 -10.94 16.36 7.95
C ALA A 122 -11.36 14.93 8.27
N SER A 123 -10.43 14.02 8.11
CA SER A 123 -10.62 12.61 8.42
C SER A 123 -9.38 12.01 9.06
N GLN A 124 -9.57 10.92 9.77
CA GLN A 124 -8.51 10.17 10.42
C GLN A 124 -8.85 8.68 10.42
N GLY A 125 -7.86 7.84 10.51
CA GLY A 125 -8.05 6.41 10.60
C GLY A 125 -6.93 5.70 11.32
N LEU A 126 -7.20 4.46 11.64
CA LEU A 126 -6.30 3.56 12.33
C LEU A 126 -6.32 2.21 11.62
N ALA A 127 -5.17 1.61 11.44
CA ALA A 127 -5.02 0.23 11.01
C ALA A 127 -4.26 -0.55 12.09
N ALA A 128 -4.87 -1.59 12.66
CA ALA A 128 -4.21 -2.55 13.53
C ALA A 128 -4.08 -3.88 12.79
N SER A 129 -2.88 -4.41 12.73
CA SER A 129 -2.55 -5.56 11.90
C SER A 129 -1.82 -6.64 12.68
N ALA A 130 -2.14 -7.90 12.37
CA ALA A 130 -1.43 -9.05 12.88
C ALA A 130 -1.14 -10.05 11.76
N GLY A 131 0.01 -10.73 11.85
CA GLY A 131 0.42 -11.75 10.89
C GLY A 131 1.09 -12.93 11.57
N LEU A 132 0.92 -14.12 11.03
CA LEU A 132 1.50 -15.36 11.53
C LEU A 132 2.11 -16.16 10.39
N PRO A 133 3.30 -16.79 10.58
CA PRO A 133 3.90 -17.66 9.58
C PRO A 133 3.26 -19.05 9.62
N ILE A 134 2.98 -19.60 8.45
CA ILE A 134 2.48 -20.98 8.27
C ILE A 134 3.31 -21.65 7.17
N GLY A 135 4.42 -22.28 7.52
CA GLY A 135 5.36 -22.86 6.57
C GLY A 135 5.92 -21.79 5.62
N PRO A 136 5.79 -21.95 4.29
CA PRO A 136 6.25 -20.96 3.30
C PRO A 136 5.27 -19.78 3.14
N ALA A 137 4.14 -19.80 3.84
CA ALA A 137 3.12 -18.77 3.77
C ALA A 137 3.08 -17.94 5.06
N GLY A 138 2.69 -16.68 4.94
CA GLY A 138 2.19 -15.84 6.02
C GLY A 138 0.68 -15.66 5.86
N VAL A 139 -0.05 -15.68 6.97
CA VAL A 139 -1.45 -15.24 7.01
C VAL A 139 -1.55 -14.00 7.86
N GLY A 140 -2.43 -13.07 7.49
CA GLY A 140 -2.57 -11.81 8.18
C GLY A 140 -4.02 -11.36 8.28
N LEU A 141 -4.24 -10.46 9.23
CA LEU A 141 -5.51 -9.77 9.41
C LEU A 141 -5.22 -8.31 9.71
N ARG A 142 -5.89 -7.41 8.97
CA ARG A 142 -5.87 -5.97 9.20
C ARG A 142 -7.26 -5.53 9.62
N TRP A 143 -7.36 -4.88 10.77
CA TRP A 143 -8.54 -4.13 11.17
C TRP A 143 -8.32 -2.66 10.86
N ARG A 144 -9.27 -2.03 10.17
CA ARG A 144 -9.26 -0.60 9.85
C ARG A 144 -10.42 0.08 10.56
N PHE A 145 -10.13 1.22 11.19
CA PHE A 145 -11.12 2.16 11.70
C PHE A 145 -10.98 3.48 10.95
N TYR A 146 -12.09 4.07 10.60
CA TYR A 146 -12.15 5.32 9.88
C TYR A 146 -13.15 6.27 10.51
N ARG A 147 -12.75 7.54 10.65
CA ARG A 147 -13.59 8.62 11.15
C ARG A 147 -13.45 9.85 10.28
N VAL A 148 -14.56 10.35 9.76
CA VAL A 148 -14.71 11.71 9.24
C VAL A 148 -15.08 12.59 10.42
N SER A 149 -14.41 13.73 10.60
CA SER A 149 -14.66 14.64 11.71
C SER A 149 -15.23 15.98 11.27
N ASN A 150 -15.17 16.29 9.98
CA ASN A 150 -15.68 17.53 9.40
C ASN A 150 -15.93 17.34 7.88
N PRO A 151 -16.99 17.85 7.24
CA PRO A 151 -18.00 18.76 7.82
C PRO A 151 -19.06 18.04 8.68
N ILE A 152 -19.28 16.76 8.48
CA ILE A 152 -20.24 15.92 9.21
C ILE A 152 -19.49 14.75 9.80
N ARG A 153 -19.75 14.41 11.04
CA ARG A 153 -19.12 13.26 11.68
C ARG A 153 -19.70 11.97 11.16
N GLY A 154 -18.81 11.01 10.91
CA GLY A 154 -19.16 9.65 10.53
C GLY A 154 -18.01 8.71 10.89
N GLU A 155 -18.33 7.48 11.25
CA GLU A 155 -17.33 6.47 11.57
C GLU A 155 -17.76 5.07 11.14
N GLY A 156 -16.78 4.24 10.82
CA GLY A 156 -16.96 2.87 10.40
C GLY A 156 -15.67 2.06 10.53
N TRP A 157 -15.79 0.76 10.34
CA TRP A 157 -14.63 -0.16 10.42
C TRP A 157 -14.70 -1.26 9.38
N ALA A 158 -13.55 -1.87 9.07
CA ALA A 158 -13.42 -3.03 8.19
C ALA A 158 -12.37 -4.01 8.69
N LEU A 159 -12.52 -5.28 8.32
CA LEU A 159 -11.55 -6.36 8.52
C LEU A 159 -11.12 -6.92 7.17
N ASP A 160 -9.82 -7.04 6.99
CA ASP A 160 -9.17 -7.42 5.74
C ASP A 160 -8.24 -8.61 5.98
N PRO A 161 -8.61 -9.84 5.61
CA PRO A 161 -7.72 -10.99 5.64
C PRO A 161 -6.66 -10.90 4.53
N ALA A 162 -5.47 -11.43 4.82
CA ALA A 162 -4.32 -11.39 3.95
C ALA A 162 -3.55 -12.71 3.91
N LEU A 163 -2.85 -12.95 2.79
CA LEU A 163 -1.98 -14.09 2.57
C LEU A 163 -0.72 -13.62 1.83
N LEU A 164 0.42 -14.16 2.19
CA LEU A 164 1.68 -13.98 1.48
C LEU A 164 2.39 -15.34 1.36
N ILE A 165 2.72 -15.75 0.15
CA ILE A 165 3.46 -16.99 -0.13
C ILE A 165 4.84 -16.60 -0.62
N VAL A 166 5.89 -17.18 -0.01
CA VAL A 166 7.29 -16.88 -0.35
C VAL A 166 8.03 -18.16 -0.71
N VAL A 167 8.54 -18.24 -1.95
CA VAL A 167 9.28 -19.41 -2.46
C VAL A 167 10.45 -18.93 -3.33
N ASP A 168 11.69 -19.19 -2.93
CA ASP A 168 12.89 -18.92 -3.73
C ASP A 168 12.96 -17.49 -4.32
N GLY A 169 12.63 -16.48 -3.51
CA GLY A 169 12.63 -15.06 -3.92
C GLY A 169 11.36 -14.62 -4.68
N LEU A 170 10.50 -15.55 -5.11
CA LEU A 170 9.17 -15.23 -5.61
C LEU A 170 8.20 -15.07 -4.45
N ARG A 171 7.42 -13.99 -4.48
CA ARG A 171 6.38 -13.68 -3.50
C ARG A 171 5.04 -13.49 -4.21
N ILE A 172 3.98 -14.06 -3.67
CA ILE A 172 2.61 -13.87 -4.14
C ILE A 172 1.79 -13.39 -2.95
N GLY A 173 1.22 -12.20 -3.05
CA GLY A 173 0.45 -11.55 -2.01
C GLY A 173 -1.03 -11.46 -2.36
N PHE A 174 -1.88 -11.64 -1.37
CA PHE A 174 -3.32 -11.44 -1.45
C PHE A 174 -3.77 -10.60 -0.25
N LEU A 175 -4.65 -9.65 -0.50
CA LEU A 175 -5.36 -8.89 0.53
C LEU A 175 -6.81 -8.73 0.08
N TYR A 176 -7.75 -9.18 0.88
CA TYR A 176 -9.16 -8.99 0.60
C TYR A 176 -9.72 -7.88 1.49
N GLU A 177 -9.92 -6.72 0.93
CA GLU A 177 -10.38 -5.53 1.64
C GLU A 177 -11.88 -5.58 1.85
N GLY A 178 -12.32 -5.11 3.03
CA GLY A 178 -13.73 -5.04 3.37
C GLY A 178 -14.43 -6.38 3.52
N ALA A 179 -13.70 -7.49 3.80
CA ALA A 179 -14.30 -8.83 3.96
C ALA A 179 -15.43 -8.85 4.99
N LEU A 180 -15.24 -8.13 6.09
CA LEU A 180 -16.29 -7.81 7.05
C LEU A 180 -16.17 -6.30 7.35
N SER A 181 -17.29 -5.58 7.33
CA SER A 181 -17.27 -4.15 7.61
C SER A 181 -18.60 -3.67 8.19
N SER A 182 -18.54 -2.60 9.00
CA SER A 182 -19.71 -1.76 9.25
C SER A 182 -19.70 -0.62 8.23
N PRO A 183 -20.87 -0.09 7.82
CA PRO A 183 -20.89 1.15 7.06
C PRO A 183 -20.29 2.29 7.88
N ILE A 184 -19.85 3.34 7.21
CA ILE A 184 -19.58 4.64 7.82
C ILE A 184 -20.93 5.31 8.03
N VAL A 185 -21.33 5.43 9.28
CA VAL A 185 -22.62 6.03 9.64
C VAL A 185 -22.37 7.48 10.02
N TYR A 186 -22.98 8.38 9.26
CA TYR A 186 -22.89 9.84 9.50
C TYR A 186 -23.97 10.33 10.46
N GLU A 187 -23.69 11.42 11.19
CA GLU A 187 -24.69 12.07 12.06
C GLU A 187 -25.97 12.50 11.32
N SER A 188 -25.89 12.68 10.00
CA SER A 188 -27.04 12.94 9.12
C SER A 188 -27.96 11.72 8.93
N GLY A 189 -27.56 10.54 9.36
CA GLY A 189 -28.20 9.28 9.05
C GLY A 189 -27.85 8.68 7.69
N THR A 190 -26.95 9.32 6.93
CA THR A 190 -26.42 8.76 5.69
C THR A 190 -25.42 7.65 6.03
N GLU A 191 -25.42 6.59 5.24
CA GLU A 191 -24.48 5.48 5.37
C GLU A 191 -23.63 5.35 4.11
N GLU A 192 -22.34 5.09 4.29
CA GLU A 192 -21.40 4.82 3.21
C GLU A 192 -20.70 3.47 3.49
N THR A 193 -20.77 2.55 2.54
CA THR A 193 -20.22 1.20 2.71
C THR A 193 -18.74 1.16 2.31
N PHE A 194 -17.94 0.35 3.03
CA PHE A 194 -16.62 -0.03 2.56
C PHE A 194 -16.77 -0.95 1.34
N GLU A 195 -16.04 -0.61 0.29
CA GLU A 195 -16.00 -1.43 -0.91
C GLU A 195 -15.24 -2.73 -0.63
N GLN A 196 -15.79 -3.87 -1.10
CA GLN A 196 -15.08 -5.13 -1.09
C GLN A 196 -14.20 -5.22 -2.33
N ALA A 197 -12.92 -5.44 -2.13
CA ALA A 197 -11.93 -5.47 -3.20
C ALA A 197 -10.83 -6.49 -2.92
N LEU A 198 -10.38 -7.17 -3.97
CA LEU A 198 -9.22 -8.05 -3.89
C LEU A 198 -8.00 -7.33 -4.44
N CYS A 199 -6.91 -7.35 -3.68
CA CYS A 199 -5.57 -7.03 -4.13
C CYS A 199 -4.78 -8.32 -4.34
N LEU A 200 -4.18 -8.46 -5.52
CA LEU A 200 -3.33 -9.57 -5.92
C LEU A 200 -1.98 -9.02 -6.36
N GLY A 201 -0.92 -9.40 -5.66
CA GLY A 201 0.44 -8.97 -5.94
C GLY A 201 1.37 -10.12 -6.33
N ALA A 202 2.39 -9.81 -7.11
CA ALA A 202 3.54 -10.67 -7.37
C ALA A 202 4.83 -9.85 -7.22
N ALA A 203 5.84 -10.42 -6.57
CA ALA A 203 7.16 -9.81 -6.45
C ALA A 203 8.26 -10.84 -6.67
N LEU A 204 9.34 -10.43 -7.31
CA LEU A 204 10.54 -11.21 -7.50
C LEU A 204 11.73 -10.45 -6.94
N THR A 205 12.38 -11.05 -5.93
CA THR A 205 13.62 -10.54 -5.34
C THR A 205 14.81 -11.28 -5.92
N LEU A 206 15.81 -10.56 -6.40
CA LEU A 206 17.05 -11.10 -6.96
C LEU A 206 18.24 -10.47 -6.26
N GLU A 207 19.17 -11.29 -5.81
CA GLU A 207 20.43 -10.89 -5.20
C GLU A 207 21.60 -11.43 -6.06
N PRO A 208 22.00 -10.71 -7.13
CA PRO A 208 23.06 -11.16 -8.02
C PRO A 208 24.46 -11.16 -7.37
N GLY A 209 24.58 -10.70 -6.14
CA GLY A 209 25.84 -10.56 -5.40
C GLY A 209 26.32 -9.11 -5.34
N GLN A 210 27.50 -8.89 -4.74
CA GLN A 210 28.16 -7.58 -4.58
C GLN A 210 27.29 -6.52 -3.81
N GLY A 211 26.36 -6.97 -2.94
CA GLY A 211 25.51 -6.07 -2.17
C GLY A 211 24.43 -5.36 -3.01
N VAL A 212 24.12 -5.91 -4.19
CA VAL A 212 23.03 -5.41 -5.04
C VAL A 212 21.79 -6.28 -4.83
N LEU A 213 20.65 -5.63 -4.59
CA LEU A 213 19.35 -6.28 -4.48
C LEU A 213 18.39 -5.64 -5.49
N TRP A 214 17.65 -6.46 -6.22
CA TRP A 214 16.60 -6.04 -7.13
C TRP A 214 15.25 -6.60 -6.69
N ASN A 215 14.23 -5.76 -6.74
CA ASN A 215 12.84 -6.19 -6.62
C ASN A 215 12.08 -5.78 -7.88
N ALA A 216 11.40 -6.72 -8.51
CA ALA A 216 10.40 -6.46 -9.53
C ALA A 216 9.04 -6.78 -8.94
N VAL A 217 8.10 -5.83 -8.99
CA VAL A 217 6.77 -5.95 -8.38
C VAL A 217 5.67 -5.69 -9.38
N PHE A 218 4.58 -6.39 -9.22
CA PHE A 218 3.35 -6.22 -9.97
C PHE A 218 2.15 -6.37 -9.02
N GLU A 219 1.12 -5.57 -9.21
CA GLU A 219 -0.09 -5.60 -8.39
C GLU A 219 -1.33 -5.29 -9.23
N ALA A 220 -2.38 -6.07 -9.00
CA ALA A 220 -3.73 -5.77 -9.44
C ALA A 220 -4.58 -5.55 -8.19
N SER A 221 -5.02 -4.33 -7.96
CA SER A 221 -5.82 -3.92 -6.81
C SER A 221 -7.24 -3.55 -7.23
N GLY A 222 -8.16 -3.50 -6.27
CA GLY A 222 -9.55 -3.18 -6.55
C GLY A 222 -10.26 -4.23 -7.43
N LEU A 223 -9.76 -5.46 -7.51
CA LEU A 223 -10.40 -6.51 -8.30
C LEU A 223 -11.79 -6.80 -7.73
N PHE A 224 -12.77 -6.98 -8.62
CA PHE A 224 -14.20 -7.13 -8.35
C PHE A 224 -14.88 -5.85 -7.85
N SER A 225 -14.20 -4.71 -7.91
CA SER A 225 -14.74 -3.40 -7.58
C SER A 225 -14.65 -2.47 -8.80
N PRO A 226 -15.41 -1.36 -8.83
CA PRO A 226 -15.30 -0.34 -9.87
C PRO A 226 -13.94 0.37 -9.92
N THR A 227 -13.12 0.23 -8.88
CA THR A 227 -11.82 0.91 -8.71
C THR A 227 -10.62 0.05 -9.11
N ALA A 228 -10.83 -0.99 -9.93
CA ALA A 228 -9.76 -1.89 -10.36
C ALA A 228 -8.60 -1.12 -11.04
N SER A 229 -7.39 -1.39 -10.60
CA SER A 229 -6.18 -0.72 -11.05
C SER A 229 -5.00 -1.69 -11.13
N LEU A 230 -4.04 -1.37 -12.00
CA LEU A 230 -2.81 -2.13 -12.18
C LEU A 230 -1.62 -1.25 -11.83
N ALA A 231 -0.70 -1.81 -11.07
CA ALA A 231 0.53 -1.16 -10.69
C ALA A 231 1.73 -2.08 -10.95
N ALA A 232 2.86 -1.49 -11.25
CA ALA A 232 4.12 -2.22 -11.42
C ALA A 232 5.30 -1.37 -10.99
N GLY A 233 6.40 -2.00 -10.57
CA GLY A 233 7.59 -1.28 -10.18
C GLY A 233 8.86 -2.12 -10.21
N LEU A 234 9.97 -1.42 -10.31
CA LEU A 234 11.32 -1.95 -10.17
C LEU A 234 12.05 -1.15 -9.08
N GLU A 235 12.71 -1.85 -8.19
CA GLU A 235 13.56 -1.30 -7.14
C GLU A 235 14.95 -1.87 -7.25
N ALA A 236 15.97 -1.03 -7.10
CA ALA A 236 17.35 -1.43 -6.98
C ALA A 236 17.94 -0.86 -5.70
N TRP A 237 18.64 -1.68 -4.92
CA TRP A 237 19.45 -1.27 -3.79
C TRP A 237 20.90 -1.59 -4.04
N ILE A 238 21.78 -0.63 -3.78
CA ILE A 238 23.24 -0.78 -3.83
C ILE A 238 23.80 -0.20 -2.53
N GLY A 239 24.21 -1.07 -1.62
CA GLY A 239 24.53 -0.65 -0.26
C GLY A 239 23.36 0.03 0.43
N GLY A 240 23.55 1.27 0.90
CA GLY A 240 22.51 2.08 1.55
C GLY A 240 21.68 2.95 0.60
N LEU A 241 21.88 2.87 -0.71
CA LEU A 241 21.17 3.69 -1.70
C LEU A 241 20.11 2.86 -2.43
N GLY A 242 18.89 3.36 -2.48
CA GLY A 242 17.77 2.75 -3.19
C GLY A 242 17.24 3.66 -4.30
N ALA A 243 16.93 3.09 -5.46
CA ALA A 243 16.26 3.78 -6.56
C ALA A 243 15.08 2.95 -7.05
N ARG A 244 14.00 3.63 -7.47
CA ARG A 244 12.74 3.00 -7.91
C ARG A 244 12.17 3.71 -9.11
N VAL A 245 11.52 2.93 -9.94
CA VAL A 245 10.63 3.40 -10.99
C VAL A 245 9.39 2.52 -10.99
N GLY A 246 8.24 3.13 -11.16
CA GLY A 246 6.97 2.42 -11.15
C GLY A 246 5.91 3.08 -12.03
N PHE A 247 4.76 2.43 -12.06
CA PHE A 247 3.53 2.90 -12.69
C PHE A 247 2.36 2.55 -11.78
N ASP A 248 1.50 3.51 -11.47
CA ASP A 248 0.41 3.38 -10.50
C ASP A 248 -0.99 3.22 -11.14
N GLY A 249 -1.02 2.86 -12.43
CA GLY A 249 -2.25 2.77 -13.21
C GLY A 249 -2.69 4.10 -13.83
N GLN A 250 -2.16 5.24 -13.37
CA GLN A 250 -2.50 6.58 -13.85
C GLN A 250 -1.29 7.31 -14.43
N GLY A 251 -0.08 7.01 -13.94
CA GLY A 251 1.12 7.67 -14.40
C GLY A 251 2.41 7.03 -13.88
N PRO A 252 3.57 7.52 -14.34
CA PRO A 252 4.86 7.07 -13.87
C PRO A 252 5.12 7.55 -12.45
N THR A 253 5.81 6.71 -11.67
CA THR A 253 6.29 7.04 -10.33
C THR A 253 7.79 6.82 -10.23
N PHE A 254 8.43 7.58 -9.36
CA PHE A 254 9.87 7.49 -9.11
C PHE A 254 10.13 7.52 -7.61
N GLY A 255 11.21 6.90 -7.17
CA GLY A 255 11.60 6.92 -5.76
C GLY A 255 13.09 6.84 -5.56
N LEU A 256 13.56 7.49 -4.51
CA LEU A 256 14.94 7.43 -4.03
C LEU A 256 14.94 7.17 -2.53
N SER A 257 15.95 6.46 -2.06
CA SER A 257 16.16 6.20 -0.63
C SER A 257 17.60 6.27 -0.24
N ILE A 258 17.80 6.71 0.99
CA ILE A 258 19.09 6.60 1.69
C ILE A 258 18.82 5.85 3.00
N ARG A 259 19.57 4.76 3.21
CA ARG A 259 19.52 3.95 4.43
C ARG A 259 20.84 4.01 5.16
N PHE A 260 20.78 4.40 6.40
CA PHE A 260 21.85 4.29 7.39
C PHE A 260 21.59 3.06 8.28
N THR A 261 22.36 2.89 9.35
CA THR A 261 22.20 1.72 10.24
C THR A 261 20.77 1.56 10.78
N THR A 262 20.20 2.65 11.30
CA THR A 262 18.87 2.65 11.94
C THR A 262 17.86 3.55 11.24
N LEU A 263 18.31 4.50 10.43
CA LEU A 263 17.48 5.50 9.77
C LEU A 263 17.40 5.23 8.28
N GLN A 264 16.20 5.27 7.72
CA GLN A 264 15.94 5.31 6.28
C GLN A 264 15.10 6.54 5.95
N ILE A 265 15.47 7.23 4.89
CA ILE A 265 14.74 8.35 4.31
C ILE A 265 14.34 7.92 2.91
N ASP A 266 13.05 7.99 2.60
CA ASP A 266 12.51 7.72 1.29
C ASP A 266 11.84 8.96 0.73
N TRP A 267 12.06 9.22 -0.54
CA TRP A 267 11.33 10.19 -1.32
C TRP A 267 10.66 9.49 -2.51
N ALA A 268 9.44 9.90 -2.82
CA ALA A 268 8.72 9.46 -4.00
C ALA A 268 8.06 10.62 -4.72
N TYR A 269 7.98 10.48 -6.03
CA TYR A 269 7.30 11.38 -6.95
C TYR A 269 6.29 10.59 -7.78
N ALA A 270 5.10 11.13 -7.95
CA ALA A 270 4.10 10.61 -8.86
C ALA A 270 3.59 11.75 -9.74
N SER A 271 3.60 11.54 -11.06
CA SER A 271 3.06 12.48 -12.03
C SER A 271 1.63 12.08 -12.37
N ARG A 272 0.70 13.02 -12.26
CA ARG A 272 -0.71 12.82 -12.59
C ARG A 272 -1.21 13.95 -13.47
N SER A 273 -1.79 13.59 -14.62
CA SER A 273 -2.30 14.54 -15.61
C SER A 273 -3.41 15.44 -15.06
N ASP A 274 -4.25 14.91 -14.19
CA ASP A 274 -5.49 15.55 -13.77
C ASP A 274 -5.38 16.33 -12.44
N LEU A 275 -4.46 15.90 -11.57
CA LEU A 275 -4.34 16.39 -10.21
C LEU A 275 -3.00 17.08 -9.92
N GLY A 276 -2.09 17.11 -10.91
CA GLY A 276 -0.73 17.64 -10.74
C GLY A 276 0.22 16.66 -10.06
N ASP A 277 1.45 17.11 -9.90
CA ASP A 277 2.54 16.31 -9.37
C ASP A 277 2.45 16.17 -7.84
N SER A 278 2.85 15.01 -7.32
CA SER A 278 2.85 14.70 -5.90
C SER A 278 4.24 14.30 -5.44
N HIS A 279 4.75 15.00 -4.41
CA HIS A 279 5.98 14.66 -3.72
C HIS A 279 5.65 14.09 -2.34
N ARG A 280 6.32 13.00 -1.97
CA ARG A 280 6.09 12.28 -0.72
C ARG A 280 7.41 11.96 -0.05
N VAL A 281 7.49 12.15 1.24
CA VAL A 281 8.68 11.85 2.05
C VAL A 281 8.27 10.96 3.20
N SER A 282 9.00 9.87 3.41
CA SER A 282 8.87 9.05 4.60
C SER A 282 10.21 8.91 5.34
N LEU A 283 10.09 8.78 6.65
CA LEU A 283 11.19 8.48 7.57
C LEU A 283 10.89 7.15 8.24
N SER A 284 11.88 6.28 8.32
CA SER A 284 11.78 5.00 9.01
C SER A 284 12.95 4.82 9.97
N LEU A 285 12.66 4.37 11.17
CA LEU A 285 13.63 3.99 12.20
C LEU A 285 13.47 2.51 12.50
N ARG A 286 14.56 1.74 12.45
CA ARG A 286 14.58 0.30 12.71
C ARG A 286 15.63 -0.03 13.76
N PHE A 287 15.24 -0.83 14.80
CA PHE A 287 16.03 -1.16 15.99
C PHE A 287 16.10 -2.68 16.22
#